data_59474b77beeffa54cd03e725d3dc1187
#
_entry.id   59474b77beeffa54cd03e725d3dc1187
#
_cell.length_a   1.000
_cell.length_b   1.000
_cell.length_c   1.000
_cell.angle_alpha   90.00
_cell.angle_beta   90.00
_cell.angle_gamma   90.00
#
_symmetry.space_group_name_H-M   'P 1'
#
loop_
_entity.id
_entity.type
_entity.pdbx_description
1 polymer ?
#
loop_
_entity_poly.entity_id
_entity_poly.type
_entity_poly.pdbx_seq_one_letter_code
_entity_poly.pdbx_strand_id
1 'polypeptide(L)'
;MKKQIIPGYAVFALALVISVGSVSFLGPGVHEDGTVGACHWASRALLGLGMLLSVLAMLAVLLRGARLGLYLAMCLSSILGIQTPGTLITLCKMSSMHCRAVMQPAMTILFAAAGLAALCGAVMCFREKKERA
;
A
#
# COMPACT_ATOMS: atom_id res chain seq x y z
N MET A 1 20.17 13.56 -7.63
CA MET A 1 19.44 13.78 -6.36
C MET A 1 17.95 13.97 -6.55
N LYS A 2 17.50 14.81 -7.46
CA LYS A 2 16.06 14.98 -7.74
C LYS A 2 15.38 13.70 -8.22
N LYS A 3 16.04 12.87 -8.99
CA LYS A 3 15.50 11.61 -9.53
C LYS A 3 15.13 10.58 -8.45
N GLN A 4 15.80 10.60 -7.30
CA GLN A 4 15.51 9.67 -6.20
C GLN A 4 14.31 10.05 -5.37
N ILE A 5 13.86 11.29 -5.45
CA ILE A 5 12.70 11.79 -4.71
C ILE A 5 11.41 11.43 -5.43
N ILE A 6 11.47 11.30 -6.77
CA ILE A 6 10.30 11.01 -7.60
C ILE A 6 9.58 9.73 -7.17
N PRO A 7 10.24 8.57 -6.96
CA PRO A 7 9.54 7.37 -6.50
C PRO A 7 8.93 7.54 -5.10
N GLY A 8 9.55 8.33 -4.22
CA GLY A 8 8.98 8.65 -2.91
C GLY A 8 7.64 9.39 -3.01
N TYR A 9 7.56 10.39 -3.87
CA TYR A 9 6.30 11.10 -4.11
C TYR A 9 5.25 10.21 -4.77
N ALA A 10 5.67 9.34 -5.70
CA ALA A 10 4.77 8.39 -6.35
C ALA A 10 4.15 7.42 -5.33
N VAL A 11 4.95 6.85 -4.44
CA VAL A 11 4.47 5.98 -3.37
C VAL A 11 3.57 6.75 -2.41
N PHE A 12 3.90 7.99 -2.07
CA PHE A 12 3.08 8.83 -1.20
C PHE A 12 1.68 9.07 -1.81
N ALA A 13 1.63 9.44 -3.08
CA ALA A 13 0.37 9.64 -3.79
C ALA A 13 -0.48 8.35 -3.84
N LEU A 14 0.14 7.22 -4.16
CA LEU A 14 -0.52 5.91 -4.16
C LEU A 14 -1.01 5.52 -2.76
N ALA A 15 -0.23 5.79 -1.72
CA ALA A 15 -0.60 5.52 -0.34
C ALA A 15 -1.81 6.35 0.10
N LEU A 16 -1.90 7.61 -0.32
CA LEU A 16 -3.07 8.44 -0.07
C LEU A 16 -4.31 7.90 -0.80
N VAL A 17 -4.16 7.48 -2.05
CA VAL A 17 -5.25 6.86 -2.82
C VAL A 17 -5.73 5.58 -2.15
N ILE A 18 -4.82 4.74 -1.66
CA ILE A 18 -5.14 3.51 -0.92
C ILE A 18 -5.92 3.86 0.35
N SER A 19 -5.44 4.83 1.14
CA SER A 19 -6.08 5.22 2.40
C SER A 19 -7.49 5.77 2.19
N VAL A 20 -7.66 6.69 1.26
CA VAL A 20 -8.96 7.28 0.94
C VAL A 20 -9.88 6.25 0.29
N GLY A 21 -9.36 5.47 -0.65
CA GLY A 21 -10.11 4.45 -1.37
C GLY A 21 -10.64 3.35 -0.45
N SER A 22 -9.85 2.92 0.54
CA SER A 22 -10.27 1.88 1.49
C SER A 22 -11.45 2.31 2.36
N VAL A 23 -11.64 3.60 2.56
CA VAL A 23 -12.74 4.13 3.39
C VAL A 23 -13.94 4.55 2.53
N SER A 24 -13.69 5.19 1.38
CA SER A 24 -14.74 5.84 0.60
C SER A 24 -15.36 4.95 -0.47
N PHE A 25 -14.56 4.50 -1.43
CA PHE A 25 -15.05 3.79 -2.62
C PHE A 25 -14.93 2.28 -2.53
N LEU A 26 -13.91 1.81 -1.85
CA LEU A 26 -13.58 0.39 -1.76
C LEU A 26 -13.97 -0.20 -0.41
N GLY A 27 -14.55 0.62 0.45
CA GLY A 27 -15.04 0.19 1.76
C GLY A 27 -16.21 -0.79 1.62
N PRO A 28 -16.37 -1.69 2.61
CA PRO A 28 -17.49 -2.62 2.63
C PRO A 28 -18.80 -1.86 2.84
N GLY A 29 -19.82 -2.25 2.07
CA GLY A 29 -21.17 -1.81 2.33
C GLY A 29 -21.60 -2.23 3.73
N VAL A 30 -22.37 -1.39 4.40
CA VAL A 30 -22.98 -1.74 5.70
C VAL A 30 -24.09 -2.76 5.43
N HIS A 31 -23.99 -3.94 6.05
CA HIS A 31 -25.07 -4.90 6.02
C HIS A 31 -26.27 -4.34 6.78
N GLU A 32 -27.47 -4.56 6.27
CA GLU A 32 -28.73 -4.07 6.87
C GLU A 32 -28.91 -4.54 8.32
N ASP A 33 -28.27 -5.65 8.70
CA ASP A 33 -28.35 -6.24 10.04
C ASP A 33 -27.38 -5.62 11.06
N GLY A 34 -26.58 -4.60 10.66
CA GLY A 34 -25.59 -3.97 11.55
C GLY A 34 -24.40 -4.87 11.89
N THR A 35 -24.30 -6.07 11.32
CA THR A 35 -23.17 -6.98 11.54
C THR A 35 -21.97 -6.52 10.74
N VAL A 36 -20.84 -6.38 11.44
CA VAL A 36 -19.57 -5.96 10.85
C VAL A 36 -18.88 -7.19 10.25
N GLY A 37 -18.88 -7.31 8.93
CA GLY A 37 -18.25 -8.42 8.23
C GLY A 37 -16.73 -8.36 8.22
N ALA A 38 -16.08 -9.46 7.83
CA ALA A 38 -14.63 -9.56 7.67
C ALA A 38 -14.06 -8.45 6.77
N CYS A 39 -14.83 -8.00 5.78
CA CYS A 39 -14.47 -6.90 4.87
C CYS A 39 -14.23 -5.57 5.59
N HIS A 40 -14.98 -5.30 6.66
CA HIS A 40 -14.77 -4.10 7.48
C HIS A 40 -13.40 -4.12 8.15
N TRP A 41 -13.01 -5.24 8.72
CA TRP A 41 -11.70 -5.40 9.33
C TRP A 41 -10.59 -5.34 8.30
N ALA A 42 -10.80 -5.93 7.11
CA ALA A 42 -9.87 -5.84 6.00
C ALA A 42 -9.66 -4.38 5.56
N SER A 43 -10.74 -3.60 5.43
CA SER A 43 -10.62 -2.17 5.06
C SER A 43 -9.87 -1.36 6.11
N ARG A 44 -10.08 -1.66 7.40
CA ARG A 44 -9.34 -1.01 8.49
C ARG A 44 -7.84 -1.36 8.45
N ALA A 45 -7.51 -2.62 8.20
CA ALA A 45 -6.12 -3.06 8.04
C ALA A 45 -5.45 -2.39 6.84
N LEU A 46 -6.16 -2.29 5.71
CA LEU A 46 -5.67 -1.62 4.50
C LEU A 46 -5.48 -0.12 4.72
N LEU A 47 -6.38 0.52 5.47
CA LEU A 47 -6.22 1.91 5.89
C LEU A 47 -4.92 2.09 6.69
N GLY A 48 -4.69 1.23 7.68
CA GLY A 48 -3.47 1.25 8.49
C GLY A 48 -2.21 1.08 7.66
N LEU A 49 -2.21 0.14 6.71
CA LEU A 49 -1.10 -0.07 5.79
C LEU A 49 -0.88 1.14 4.86
N GLY A 50 -1.95 1.74 4.38
CA GLY A 50 -1.87 2.96 3.56
C GLY A 50 -1.26 4.13 4.33
N MET A 51 -1.67 4.32 5.58
CA MET A 51 -1.08 5.33 6.47
C MET A 51 0.40 5.05 6.74
N LEU A 52 0.75 3.79 7.00
CA LEU A 52 2.15 3.37 7.20
C LEU A 52 2.99 3.69 5.96
N LEU A 53 2.51 3.35 4.77
CA LEU A 53 3.20 3.68 3.52
C LEU A 53 3.37 5.19 3.33
N SER A 54 2.36 5.99 3.68
CA SER A 54 2.44 7.45 3.60
C SER A 54 3.54 8.00 4.49
N VAL A 55 3.63 7.53 5.72
CA VAL A 55 4.67 7.95 6.69
C VAL A 55 6.06 7.52 6.19
N LEU A 56 6.20 6.27 5.73
CA LEU A 56 7.47 5.77 5.20
C LEU A 56 7.91 6.56 3.97
N ALA A 57 6.99 6.91 3.08
CA ALA A 57 7.29 7.71 1.90
C ALA A 57 7.74 9.13 2.27
N MET A 58 7.07 9.75 3.23
CA MET A 58 7.46 11.06 3.76
C MET A 58 8.87 11.02 4.37
N LEU A 59 9.15 10.01 5.20
CA LEU A 59 10.47 9.82 5.79
C LEU A 59 11.54 9.57 4.73
N ALA A 60 11.24 8.85 3.67
CA ALA A 60 12.18 8.61 2.56
C ALA A 60 12.55 9.89 1.82
N VAL A 61 11.63 10.85 1.73
CA VAL A 61 11.90 12.16 1.15
C VAL A 61 12.78 13.00 2.08
N LEU A 62 12.49 12.98 3.39
CA LEU A 62 13.20 13.79 4.38
C LEU A 62 14.59 13.22 4.75
N LEU A 63 14.67 11.93 5.02
CA LEU A 63 15.87 11.26 5.52
C LEU A 63 16.72 10.67 4.38
N ARG A 64 17.68 11.43 3.90
CA ARG A 64 18.55 11.00 2.79
C ARG A 64 19.40 9.77 3.11
N GLY A 65 19.88 9.65 4.34
CA GLY A 65 20.77 8.54 4.74
C GLY A 65 20.06 7.19 4.89
N ALA A 66 18.77 7.18 5.21
CA ALA A 66 18.00 5.97 5.46
C ALA A 66 17.11 5.54 4.29
N ARG A 67 17.18 6.21 3.15
CA ARG A 67 16.28 5.98 2.00
C ARG A 67 16.18 4.54 1.56
N LEU A 68 17.32 3.86 1.46
CA LEU A 68 17.35 2.47 1.01
C LEU A 68 16.52 1.57 1.94
N GLY A 69 16.72 1.69 3.25
CA GLY A 69 15.96 0.93 4.23
C GLY A 69 14.47 1.24 4.19
N LEU A 70 14.13 2.51 4.01
CA LEU A 70 12.74 2.95 3.91
C LEU A 70 12.04 2.41 2.66
N TYR A 71 12.70 2.41 1.52
CA TYR A 71 12.16 1.81 0.30
C TYR A 71 11.98 0.30 0.42
N LEU A 72 12.91 -0.40 1.07
CA LEU A 72 12.76 -1.84 1.36
C LEU A 72 11.58 -2.10 2.30
N ALA A 73 11.41 -1.27 3.33
CA ALA A 73 10.25 -1.35 4.22
C ALA A 73 8.92 -1.13 3.48
N MET A 74 8.89 -0.18 2.54
CA MET A 74 7.72 0.05 1.69
C MET A 74 7.41 -1.16 0.80
N CYS A 75 8.42 -1.82 0.23
CA CYS A 75 8.24 -3.05 -0.56
C CYS A 75 7.60 -4.15 0.29
N LEU A 76 8.11 -4.39 1.49
CA LEU A 76 7.57 -5.39 2.41
C LEU A 76 6.12 -5.06 2.81
N SER A 77 5.85 -3.80 3.14
CA SER A 77 4.50 -3.34 3.48
C SER A 77 3.52 -3.51 2.31
N SER A 78 3.99 -3.29 1.09
CA SER A 78 3.18 -3.49 -0.12
C SER A 78 2.84 -4.96 -0.35
N ILE A 79 3.79 -5.86 -0.12
CA ILE A 79 3.56 -7.31 -0.18
C ILE A 79 2.51 -7.73 0.84
N LEU A 80 2.61 -7.25 2.08
CA LEU A 80 1.60 -7.49 3.11
C LEU A 80 0.22 -6.95 2.69
N GLY A 81 0.19 -5.77 2.07
CA GLY A 81 -1.04 -5.17 1.55
C GLY A 81 -1.72 -6.02 0.48
N ILE A 82 -0.95 -6.66 -0.39
CA ILE A 82 -1.48 -7.57 -1.41
C ILE A 82 -2.06 -8.84 -0.76
N GLN A 83 -1.42 -9.35 0.28
CA GLN A 83 -1.86 -10.57 0.96
C GLN A 83 -3.02 -10.35 1.92
N THR A 84 -3.22 -9.12 2.40
CA THR A 84 -4.26 -8.82 3.39
C THR A 84 -5.66 -9.23 2.91
N PRO A 85 -6.14 -8.80 1.73
CA PRO A 85 -7.44 -9.27 1.25
C PRO A 85 -7.34 -10.67 0.65
N GLY A 86 -7.97 -11.61 1.27
CA GLY A 86 -8.12 -12.98 0.78
C GLY A 86 -7.22 -14.03 1.41
N THR A 87 -6.00 -13.68 1.81
CA THR A 87 -5.05 -14.62 2.43
C THR A 87 -4.99 -14.47 3.94
N LEU A 88 -4.76 -13.25 4.42
CA LEU A 88 -4.71 -12.96 5.86
C LEU A 88 -6.10 -12.80 6.48
N ILE A 89 -6.99 -12.16 5.76
CA ILE A 89 -8.37 -11.98 6.17
C ILE A 89 -9.26 -12.61 5.10
N THR A 90 -9.93 -13.72 5.43
CA THR A 90 -10.84 -14.38 4.50
C THR A 90 -12.02 -13.45 4.17
N LEU A 91 -12.11 -13.07 2.91
CA LEU A 91 -13.23 -12.29 2.40
C LEU A 91 -14.49 -13.15 2.29
N CYS A 92 -15.64 -12.48 2.15
CA CYS A 92 -16.92 -13.13 1.96
C CYS A 92 -16.90 -14.22 0.89
N LYS A 93 -17.55 -15.35 1.15
CA LYS A 93 -17.55 -16.53 0.26
C LYS A 93 -18.22 -16.28 -1.09
N MET A 94 -19.13 -15.32 -1.18
CA MET A 94 -19.82 -15.00 -2.43
C MET A 94 -18.99 -14.09 -3.33
N SER A 95 -18.71 -14.57 -4.55
CA SER A 95 -17.95 -13.82 -5.57
C SER A 95 -18.70 -12.58 -6.10
N SER A 96 -20.01 -12.48 -5.88
CA SER A 96 -20.85 -11.34 -6.28
C SER A 96 -20.79 -10.16 -5.31
N MET A 97 -20.16 -10.30 -4.14
CA MET A 97 -20.06 -9.22 -3.17
C MET A 97 -19.04 -8.17 -3.59
N HIS A 98 -19.37 -6.91 -3.30
CA HIS A 98 -18.56 -5.74 -3.62
C HIS A 98 -17.09 -5.88 -3.15
N CYS A 99 -16.88 -6.42 -1.95
CA CYS A 99 -15.53 -6.61 -1.40
C CYS A 99 -14.65 -7.50 -2.28
N ARG A 100 -15.19 -8.60 -2.78
CA ARG A 100 -14.41 -9.56 -3.58
C ARG A 100 -14.30 -9.15 -5.04
N ALA A 101 -15.36 -8.54 -5.57
CA ALA A 101 -15.40 -8.16 -7.00
C ALA A 101 -14.61 -6.88 -7.30
N VAL A 102 -14.57 -5.92 -6.38
CA VAL A 102 -14.00 -4.58 -6.60
C VAL A 102 -12.82 -4.30 -5.67
N MET A 103 -12.99 -4.52 -4.37
CA MET A 103 -11.97 -4.16 -3.38
C MET A 103 -10.69 -4.99 -3.52
N GLN A 104 -10.81 -6.30 -3.68
CA GLN A 104 -9.66 -7.20 -3.77
C GLN A 104 -8.77 -6.88 -4.98
N PRO A 105 -9.27 -6.86 -6.23
CA PRO A 105 -8.42 -6.56 -7.38
C PRO A 105 -7.89 -5.12 -7.36
N ALA A 106 -8.69 -4.15 -6.96
CA ALA A 106 -8.28 -2.75 -6.91
C ALA A 106 -7.15 -2.53 -5.92
N MET A 107 -7.26 -3.05 -4.70
CA MET A 107 -6.21 -2.94 -3.69
C MET A 107 -4.95 -3.70 -4.09
N THR A 108 -5.08 -4.89 -4.69
CA THR A 108 -3.95 -5.65 -5.19
C THR A 108 -3.16 -4.85 -6.23
N ILE A 109 -3.84 -4.21 -7.17
CA ILE A 109 -3.21 -3.37 -8.21
C ILE A 109 -2.52 -2.16 -7.58
N LEU A 110 -3.18 -1.46 -6.66
CA LEU A 110 -2.62 -0.28 -5.99
C LEU A 110 -1.38 -0.62 -5.16
N PHE A 111 -1.41 -1.68 -4.37
CA PHE A 111 -0.26 -2.13 -3.61
C PHE A 111 0.87 -2.66 -4.50
N ALA A 112 0.55 -3.34 -5.59
CA ALA A 112 1.55 -3.77 -6.57
C ALA A 112 2.25 -2.56 -7.20
N ALA A 113 1.51 -1.53 -7.59
CA ALA A 113 2.06 -0.28 -8.13
C ALA A 113 2.95 0.43 -7.11
N ALA A 114 2.51 0.53 -5.86
CA ALA A 114 3.29 1.11 -4.77
C ALA A 114 4.58 0.32 -4.51
N GLY A 115 4.50 -1.01 -4.51
CA GLY A 115 5.65 -1.89 -4.35
C GLY A 115 6.67 -1.75 -5.48
N LEU A 116 6.21 -1.66 -6.73
CA LEU A 116 7.09 -1.44 -7.88
C LEU A 116 7.77 -0.07 -7.82
N ALA A 117 7.05 0.98 -7.47
CA ALA A 117 7.62 2.30 -7.30
C ALA A 117 8.67 2.33 -6.18
N ALA A 118 8.40 1.68 -5.06
CA ALA A 118 9.35 1.53 -3.96
C ALA A 118 10.59 0.72 -4.36
N LEU A 119 10.41 -0.35 -5.13
CA LEU A 119 11.51 -1.16 -5.65
C LEU A 119 12.40 -0.35 -6.59
N CYS A 120 11.82 0.43 -7.50
CA CYS A 120 12.57 1.36 -8.36
C CYS A 120 13.39 2.33 -7.52
N GLY A 121 12.80 2.92 -6.49
CA GLY A 121 13.48 3.81 -5.56
C GLY A 121 14.66 3.12 -4.85
N ALA A 122 14.46 1.90 -4.38
CA ALA A 122 15.52 1.10 -3.75
C ALA A 122 16.68 0.81 -4.71
N VAL A 123 16.39 0.40 -5.94
CA VAL A 123 17.40 0.12 -6.96
C VAL A 123 18.20 1.38 -7.29
N MET A 124 17.55 2.53 -7.45
CA MET A 124 18.22 3.80 -7.71
C MET A 124 19.15 4.19 -6.57
N CYS A 125 18.69 4.06 -5.32
CA CYS A 125 19.52 4.32 -4.14
C CYS A 125 20.70 3.36 -4.02
N PHE A 126 20.49 2.09 -4.35
CA PHE A 126 21.55 1.09 -4.33
C PHE A 126 22.63 1.35 -5.38
N ARG A 127 22.24 1.71 -6.60
CA ARG A 127 23.16 2.07 -7.67
C ARG A 127 24.04 3.27 -7.29
N GLU A 128 23.43 4.32 -6.76
CA GLU A 128 24.18 5.51 -6.34
C GLU A 128 25.14 5.19 -5.20
N LYS A 129 24.73 4.35 -4.24
CA LYS A 129 25.63 3.91 -3.16
C LYS A 129 26.83 3.13 -3.72
N LYS A 130 26.60 2.30 -4.75
CA LYS A 130 27.67 1.55 -5.41
C LYS A 130 28.63 2.44 -6.15
N GLU A 131 28.14 3.50 -6.82
CA GLU A 131 28.98 4.45 -7.55
C GLU A 131 29.86 5.31 -6.62
N ARG A 132 29.36 5.59 -5.41
CA ARG A 132 30.12 6.34 -4.40
C ARG A 132 31.13 5.48 -3.61
N ALA A 133 30.96 4.20 -3.63
CA ALA A 133 31.90 3.25 -3.05
C ALA A 133 32.97 2.89 -4.12
#